data_bb49b26f0f33cc1dec7adce52a1132ae
#
_entry.id   bb49b26f0f33cc1dec7adce52a1132ae
#
_cell.length_a   1.000
_cell.length_b   1.000
_cell.length_c   1.000
_cell.angle_alpha   90.00
_cell.angle_beta   90.00
_cell.angle_gamma   90.00
#
_symmetry.space_group_name_H-M   'P 1'
#
loop_
_entity.id
_entity.type
_entity.pdbx_description
1 polymer ?
#
loop_
_entity_poly.entity_id
_entity_poly.type
_entity_poly.pdbx_seq_one_letter_code
_entity_poly.pdbx_strand_id
1 'polypeptide(L)'
;MIIHAGFVDLDTPTGPMRTHVYAPAPPTGTARYPGLLLYPEIYQQTGPIVRLSQQLAGHGYVVMAPEIYHEHEPPGTVLAYDKAGTDKGNAYKAATTLATFDHDAAVVIRALGAHPACNGRIGAVGVCLGGHLAFRAALQSQVLAAACFYATDLQGGILAGGTCVDTLARARDIHGELLLVWGRQDPHVPDGARAGIYQALVAAGTTFTWHEFNAQHAFMRDEGPRYDPEAARIALGLALSLFQRTL
;
A
#
# COMPACT_ATOMS: atom_id res chain seq x y z
N MET A 1 -2.39 23.38 -1.13
CA MET A 1 -3.70 22.72 -1.36
C MET A 1 -4.36 22.50 -0.01
N ILE A 2 -5.67 22.73 0.13
CA ILE A 2 -6.43 22.37 1.34
C ILE A 2 -6.83 20.90 1.20
N ILE A 3 -6.66 20.12 2.26
CA ILE A 3 -7.00 18.70 2.29
C ILE A 3 -8.12 18.48 3.29
N HIS A 4 -9.19 17.81 2.87
CA HIS A 4 -10.22 17.31 3.76
C HIS A 4 -9.83 15.90 4.22
N ALA A 5 -9.81 15.69 5.53
CA ALA A 5 -9.55 14.40 6.15
C ALA A 5 -10.81 13.91 6.85
N GLY A 6 -11.14 12.64 6.70
CA GLY A 6 -12.28 11.99 7.33
C GLY A 6 -12.17 10.47 7.22
N PHE A 7 -13.26 9.78 7.41
CA PHE A 7 -13.35 8.33 7.19
C PHE A 7 -14.73 7.95 6.67
N VAL A 8 -14.81 6.76 6.11
CA VAL A 8 -16.05 6.07 5.77
C VAL A 8 -15.95 4.62 6.25
N ASP A 9 -17.01 4.07 6.78
CA ASP A 9 -17.09 2.64 7.09
C ASP A 9 -17.68 1.95 5.85
N LEU A 10 -16.89 1.08 5.22
CA LEU A 10 -17.25 0.36 4.00
C LEU A 10 -17.70 -1.06 4.37
N ASP A 11 -18.83 -1.49 3.82
CA ASP A 11 -19.31 -2.86 4.01
C ASP A 11 -18.43 -3.84 3.22
N THR A 12 -17.88 -4.83 3.93
CA THR A 12 -17.12 -5.94 3.37
C THR A 12 -17.78 -7.27 3.71
N PRO A 13 -17.41 -8.38 3.05
CA PRO A 13 -17.95 -9.70 3.37
C PRO A 13 -17.69 -10.14 4.83
N THR A 14 -16.67 -9.58 5.46
CA THR A 14 -16.22 -9.94 6.83
C THR A 14 -16.57 -8.90 7.88
N GLY A 15 -17.33 -7.87 7.51
CA GLY A 15 -17.81 -6.81 8.40
C GLY A 15 -17.46 -5.41 7.93
N PRO A 16 -17.86 -4.37 8.66
CA PRO A 16 -17.56 -2.99 8.30
C PRO A 16 -16.08 -2.70 8.46
N MET A 17 -15.47 -2.13 7.42
CA MET A 17 -14.07 -1.74 7.39
C MET A 17 -13.94 -0.22 7.38
N ARG A 18 -13.42 0.35 8.47
CA ARG A 18 -13.10 1.78 8.48
C ARG A 18 -12.00 2.08 7.47
N THR A 19 -12.26 3.07 6.63
CA THR A 19 -11.34 3.53 5.61
C THR A 19 -11.16 5.03 5.73
N HIS A 20 -9.92 5.46 6.02
CA HIS A 20 -9.59 6.87 6.14
C HIS A 20 -9.52 7.51 4.76
N VAL A 21 -10.07 8.71 4.61
CA VAL A 21 -10.17 9.44 3.35
C VAL A 21 -9.45 10.77 3.47
N TYR A 22 -8.53 11.03 2.54
CA TYR A 22 -7.84 12.31 2.41
C TYR A 22 -8.03 12.80 0.98
N ALA A 23 -8.75 13.90 0.82
CA ALA A 23 -9.09 14.41 -0.50
C ALA A 23 -8.73 15.88 -0.65
N PRO A 24 -8.14 16.30 -1.79
CA PRO A 24 -7.97 17.73 -2.07
C PRO A 24 -9.32 18.42 -2.12
N ALA A 25 -9.42 19.59 -1.46
CA ALA A 25 -10.54 20.48 -1.66
C ALA A 25 -10.42 21.09 -3.07
N PRO A 26 -11.36 20.89 -3.97
CA PRO A 26 -11.26 21.47 -5.31
C PRO A 26 -11.31 23.01 -5.21
N PRO A 27 -10.43 23.73 -5.90
CA PRO A 27 -10.44 25.19 -5.95
C PRO A 27 -11.74 25.76 -6.56
N THR A 28 -12.31 25.00 -7.47
CA THR A 28 -13.64 25.18 -8.08
C THR A 28 -14.31 23.82 -8.05
N GLY A 29 -15.56 23.70 -7.67
CA GLY A 29 -16.27 22.47 -7.38
C GLY A 29 -16.31 21.38 -8.46
N THR A 30 -15.55 21.50 -9.55
CA THR A 30 -15.52 20.56 -10.70
C THR A 30 -14.19 19.83 -10.88
N ALA A 31 -13.11 20.21 -10.16
CA ALA A 31 -11.81 19.54 -10.28
C ALA A 31 -11.89 18.11 -9.72
N ARG A 32 -11.37 17.15 -10.47
CA ARG A 32 -11.28 15.73 -10.07
C ARG A 32 -9.84 15.25 -10.15
N TYR A 33 -9.49 14.34 -9.25
CA TYR A 33 -8.13 13.88 -9.01
C TYR A 33 -8.05 12.35 -9.14
N PRO A 34 -6.90 11.77 -9.50
CA PRO A 34 -6.72 10.32 -9.42
C PRO A 34 -6.91 9.80 -8.00
N GLY A 35 -7.35 8.54 -7.88
CA GLY A 35 -7.49 7.85 -6.60
C GLY A 35 -6.28 7.00 -6.27
N LEU A 36 -5.90 6.95 -4.99
CA LEU A 36 -4.87 6.04 -4.48
C LEU A 36 -5.42 5.22 -3.32
N LEU A 37 -5.37 3.89 -3.46
CA LEU A 37 -5.53 2.96 -2.36
C LEU A 37 -4.19 2.85 -1.64
N LEU A 38 -4.12 3.34 -0.39
CA LEU A 38 -2.90 3.32 0.42
C LEU A 38 -3.00 2.24 1.50
N TYR A 39 -2.02 1.33 1.52
CA TYR A 39 -1.92 0.28 2.52
C TYR A 39 -0.87 0.58 3.58
N PRO A 40 -1.22 0.43 4.87
CA PRO A 40 -0.32 0.66 6.00
C PRO A 40 0.66 -0.51 6.21
N GLU A 41 1.57 -0.32 7.16
CA GLU A 41 2.34 -1.38 7.81
C GLU A 41 1.42 -2.27 8.68
N ILE A 42 1.99 -3.29 9.33
CA ILE A 42 1.27 -4.16 10.29
C ILE A 42 0.71 -3.41 11.51
N TYR A 43 0.96 -2.11 11.67
CA TYR A 43 0.55 -1.29 12.80
C TYR A 43 -0.69 -0.43 12.52
N GLN A 44 -1.30 -0.57 11.34
CA GLN A 44 -2.48 0.17 10.89
C GLN A 44 -2.21 1.68 10.65
N GLN A 45 -3.17 2.55 10.98
CA GLN A 45 -3.16 3.99 10.65
C GLN A 45 -2.30 4.81 11.62
N THR A 46 -1.02 4.50 11.71
CA THR A 46 -0.05 5.21 12.53
C THR A 46 0.21 6.64 12.03
N GLY A 47 0.88 7.47 12.84
CA GLY A 47 1.27 8.82 12.46
C GLY A 47 1.99 8.92 11.11
N PRO A 48 3.02 8.10 10.83
CA PRO A 48 3.68 8.03 9.52
C PRO A 48 2.74 7.74 8.36
N ILE A 49 1.77 6.83 8.52
CA ILE A 49 0.79 6.50 7.48
C ILE A 49 -0.16 7.66 7.22
N VAL A 50 -0.63 8.33 8.29
CA VAL A 50 -1.47 9.53 8.16
C VAL A 50 -0.72 10.63 7.41
N ARG A 51 0.55 10.89 7.76
CA ARG A 51 1.36 11.91 7.08
C ARG A 51 1.62 11.57 5.61
N LEU A 52 1.93 10.31 5.29
CA LEU A 52 2.09 9.85 3.91
C LEU A 52 0.79 10.03 3.12
N SER A 53 -0.37 9.71 3.71
CA SER A 53 -1.68 9.90 3.09
C SER A 53 -1.96 11.38 2.79
N GLN A 54 -1.69 12.25 3.75
CA GLN A 54 -1.84 13.71 3.60
C GLN A 54 -0.87 14.29 2.55
N GLN A 55 0.35 13.78 2.52
CA GLN A 55 1.37 14.17 1.54
C GLN A 55 0.92 13.83 0.11
N LEU A 56 0.44 12.60 -0.12
CA LEU A 56 -0.10 12.19 -1.42
C LEU A 56 -1.33 13.02 -1.80
N ALA A 57 -2.25 13.28 -0.85
CA ALA A 57 -3.39 14.15 -1.10
C ALA A 57 -2.95 15.59 -1.44
N GLY A 58 -1.88 16.09 -0.80
CA GLY A 58 -1.26 17.38 -1.10
C GLY A 58 -0.69 17.47 -2.52
N HIS A 59 -0.36 16.33 -3.13
CA HIS A 59 0.07 16.22 -4.53
C HIS A 59 -1.10 16.02 -5.52
N GLY A 60 -2.34 16.09 -5.05
CA GLY A 60 -3.51 16.04 -5.93
C GLY A 60 -4.07 14.64 -6.13
N TYR A 61 -4.06 13.79 -5.12
CA TYR A 61 -4.69 12.47 -5.14
C TYR A 61 -5.81 12.38 -4.11
N VAL A 62 -6.88 11.66 -4.45
CA VAL A 62 -7.86 11.18 -3.45
C VAL A 62 -7.28 9.90 -2.86
N VAL A 63 -6.94 9.92 -1.57
CA VAL A 63 -6.33 8.77 -0.90
C VAL A 63 -7.35 8.11 0.00
N MET A 64 -7.51 6.80 -0.14
CA MET A 64 -8.26 5.95 0.78
C MET A 64 -7.32 4.93 1.43
N ALA A 65 -7.28 4.92 2.77
CA ALA A 65 -6.41 4.07 3.57
C ALA A 65 -7.24 3.20 4.52
N PRO A 66 -7.46 1.92 4.19
CA PRO A 66 -8.29 1.02 5.00
C PRO A 66 -7.59 0.57 6.28
N GLU A 67 -8.38 0.28 7.31
CA GLU A 67 -7.93 -0.45 8.50
C GLU A 67 -7.95 -1.95 8.17
N ILE A 68 -6.80 -2.49 7.77
CA ILE A 68 -6.65 -3.85 7.22
C ILE A 68 -6.91 -4.99 8.22
N TYR A 69 -7.09 -4.66 9.51
CA TYR A 69 -7.38 -5.62 10.57
C TYR A 69 -8.77 -5.41 11.18
N HIS A 70 -9.73 -4.93 10.39
CA HIS A 70 -11.11 -4.65 10.83
C HIS A 70 -11.84 -5.90 11.35
N GLU A 71 -11.41 -7.11 10.97
CA GLU A 71 -11.95 -8.37 11.52
C GLU A 71 -11.47 -8.65 12.95
N HIS A 72 -10.36 -8.04 13.36
CA HIS A 72 -9.64 -8.38 14.59
C HIS A 72 -9.66 -7.25 15.64
N GLU A 73 -9.84 -6.02 15.20
CA GLU A 73 -9.74 -4.83 16.04
C GLU A 73 -10.94 -3.89 15.86
N PRO A 74 -11.37 -3.22 16.93
CA PRO A 74 -12.34 -2.13 16.82
C PRO A 74 -11.80 -1.01 15.90
N PRO A 75 -12.72 -0.31 15.19
CA PRO A 75 -12.35 0.81 14.35
C PRO A 75 -11.56 1.88 15.10
N GLY A 76 -10.50 2.39 14.47
CA GLY A 76 -9.58 3.39 15.04
C GLY A 76 -8.43 2.80 15.85
N THR A 77 -8.31 1.48 15.92
CA THR A 77 -7.19 0.85 16.64
C THR A 77 -5.89 1.02 15.87
N VAL A 78 -4.86 1.52 16.56
CA VAL A 78 -3.48 1.64 16.09
C VAL A 78 -2.58 0.81 16.98
N LEU A 79 -1.75 -0.05 16.40
CA LEU A 79 -0.79 -0.85 17.14
C LEU A 79 0.49 -0.05 17.41
N ALA A 80 1.06 -0.20 18.60
CA ALA A 80 2.29 0.50 18.96
C ALA A 80 3.51 -0.04 18.22
N TYR A 81 4.52 0.81 18.02
CA TYR A 81 5.84 0.42 17.47
C TYR A 81 6.72 -0.24 18.54
N ASP A 82 6.20 -1.27 19.20
CA ASP A 82 6.88 -2.07 20.19
C ASP A 82 6.76 -3.57 19.91
N LYS A 83 7.29 -4.39 20.81
CA LYS A 83 7.23 -5.85 20.64
C LYS A 83 5.80 -6.37 20.67
N ALA A 84 4.95 -5.85 21.57
CA ALA A 84 3.56 -6.31 21.69
C ALA A 84 2.74 -5.97 20.44
N GLY A 85 2.87 -4.75 19.92
CA GLY A 85 2.22 -4.34 18.68
C GLY A 85 2.75 -5.09 17.46
N THR A 86 4.06 -5.38 17.41
CA THR A 86 4.66 -6.20 16.36
C THR A 86 4.13 -7.63 16.36
N ASP A 87 4.12 -8.29 17.53
CA ASP A 87 3.60 -9.65 17.68
C ASP A 87 2.12 -9.73 17.27
N LYS A 88 1.32 -8.77 17.73
CA LYS A 88 -0.11 -8.65 17.43
C LYS A 88 -0.36 -8.45 15.92
N GLY A 89 0.33 -7.49 15.32
CA GLY A 89 0.21 -7.22 13.88
C GLY A 89 0.62 -8.40 13.00
N ASN A 90 1.69 -9.13 13.39
CA ASN A 90 2.09 -10.36 12.71
C ASN A 90 1.07 -11.49 12.89
N ALA A 91 0.45 -11.61 14.07
CA ALA A 91 -0.60 -12.60 14.30
C ALA A 91 -1.82 -12.32 13.41
N TYR A 92 -2.27 -11.07 13.29
CA TYR A 92 -3.37 -10.69 12.41
C TYR A 92 -3.04 -10.89 10.94
N LYS A 93 -1.83 -10.49 10.50
CA LYS A 93 -1.34 -10.76 9.15
C LYS A 93 -1.43 -12.26 8.79
N ALA A 94 -1.12 -13.14 9.73
CA ALA A 94 -1.20 -14.57 9.52
C ALA A 94 -2.63 -15.11 9.56
N ALA A 95 -3.51 -14.51 10.36
CA ALA A 95 -4.89 -14.95 10.55
C ALA A 95 -5.83 -14.49 9.42
N THR A 96 -5.60 -13.29 8.87
CA THR A 96 -6.42 -12.74 7.78
C THR A 96 -6.18 -13.50 6.48
N THR A 97 -7.24 -13.89 5.77
CA THR A 97 -7.13 -14.67 4.54
C THR A 97 -6.76 -13.80 3.33
N LEU A 98 -6.18 -14.41 2.28
CA LEU A 98 -5.96 -13.71 1.01
C LEU A 98 -7.27 -13.22 0.39
N ALA A 99 -8.34 -14.01 0.51
CA ALA A 99 -9.65 -13.64 0.01
C ALA A 99 -10.19 -12.37 0.68
N THR A 100 -9.99 -12.24 2.01
CA THR A 100 -10.34 -11.03 2.74
C THR A 100 -9.59 -9.82 2.18
N PHE A 101 -8.26 -9.88 2.08
CA PHE A 101 -7.46 -8.78 1.53
C PHE A 101 -7.86 -8.39 0.11
N ASP A 102 -8.13 -9.38 -0.75
CA ASP A 102 -8.53 -9.13 -2.15
C ASP A 102 -9.96 -8.53 -2.25
N HIS A 103 -10.90 -9.00 -1.43
CA HIS A 103 -12.25 -8.43 -1.36
C HIS A 103 -12.23 -7.00 -0.82
N ASP A 104 -11.47 -6.74 0.24
CA ASP A 104 -11.30 -5.40 0.82
C ASP A 104 -10.72 -4.44 -0.21
N ALA A 105 -9.69 -4.87 -0.94
CA ALA A 105 -9.13 -4.10 -2.06
C ALA A 105 -10.23 -3.72 -3.08
N ALA A 106 -11.04 -4.68 -3.50
CA ALA A 106 -12.11 -4.44 -4.47
C ALA A 106 -13.18 -3.47 -3.94
N VAL A 107 -13.49 -3.54 -2.63
CA VAL A 107 -14.43 -2.61 -1.98
C VAL A 107 -13.87 -1.18 -1.99
N VAL A 108 -12.60 -0.98 -1.58
CA VAL A 108 -11.98 0.36 -1.57
C VAL A 108 -11.80 0.91 -2.98
N ILE A 109 -11.42 0.10 -3.96
CA ILE A 109 -11.29 0.52 -5.37
C ILE A 109 -12.63 1.04 -5.90
N ARG A 110 -13.74 0.33 -5.63
CA ARG A 110 -15.08 0.81 -6.01
C ARG A 110 -15.44 2.12 -5.30
N ALA A 111 -15.15 2.23 -4.00
CA ALA A 111 -15.40 3.45 -3.24
C ALA A 111 -14.60 4.65 -3.76
N LEU A 112 -13.32 4.44 -4.11
CA LEU A 112 -12.48 5.46 -4.78
C LEU A 112 -13.10 5.91 -6.11
N GLY A 113 -13.50 4.97 -6.97
CA GLY A 113 -14.12 5.27 -8.26
C GLY A 113 -15.45 6.04 -8.13
N ALA A 114 -16.19 5.82 -7.05
CA ALA A 114 -17.45 6.50 -6.74
C ALA A 114 -17.25 7.84 -6.00
N HIS A 115 -16.04 8.14 -5.50
CA HIS A 115 -15.80 9.35 -4.73
C HIS A 115 -15.94 10.61 -5.62
N PRO A 116 -16.72 11.64 -5.18
CA PRO A 116 -17.04 12.80 -6.03
C PRO A 116 -15.82 13.56 -6.58
N ALA A 117 -14.73 13.59 -5.81
CA ALA A 117 -13.48 14.23 -6.23
C ALA A 117 -12.57 13.29 -7.05
N CYS A 118 -12.92 12.03 -7.26
CA CYS A 118 -12.09 11.10 -8.03
C CYS A 118 -12.43 11.16 -9.52
N ASN A 119 -11.39 11.11 -10.38
CA ASN A 119 -11.54 11.08 -11.84
C ASN A 119 -11.71 9.65 -12.41
N GLY A 120 -11.69 8.62 -11.55
CA GLY A 120 -11.81 7.21 -11.91
C GLY A 120 -10.49 6.51 -12.28
N ARG A 121 -9.37 7.21 -12.38
CA ARG A 121 -8.04 6.59 -12.57
C ARG A 121 -7.47 6.23 -11.20
N ILE A 122 -7.16 4.96 -11.00
CA ILE A 122 -6.84 4.43 -9.66
C ILE A 122 -5.45 3.78 -9.67
N GLY A 123 -4.66 4.12 -8.66
CA GLY A 123 -3.40 3.46 -8.31
C GLY A 123 -3.45 2.87 -6.90
N ALA A 124 -2.42 2.10 -6.58
CA ALA A 124 -2.20 1.58 -5.24
C ALA A 124 -0.81 1.97 -4.73
N VAL A 125 -0.68 2.12 -3.43
CA VAL A 125 0.61 2.38 -2.78
C VAL A 125 0.63 1.70 -1.42
N GLY A 126 1.78 1.19 -1.01
CA GLY A 126 1.88 0.59 0.30
C GLY A 126 3.30 0.39 0.77
N VAL A 127 3.45 0.24 2.07
CA VAL A 127 4.71 0.11 2.78
C VAL A 127 4.74 -1.19 3.61
N CYS A 128 5.86 -1.90 3.66
CA CYS A 128 6.00 -3.16 4.42
C CYS A 128 4.97 -4.23 3.95
N LEU A 129 4.13 -4.76 4.85
CA LEU A 129 2.97 -5.57 4.48
C LEU A 129 2.12 -4.87 3.42
N GLY A 130 1.87 -3.58 3.60
CA GLY A 130 1.10 -2.79 2.65
C GLY A 130 1.69 -2.73 1.26
N GLY A 131 3.02 -2.84 1.13
CA GLY A 131 3.68 -2.98 -0.19
C GLY A 131 3.27 -4.26 -0.90
N HIS A 132 3.12 -5.37 -0.18
CA HIS A 132 2.58 -6.62 -0.71
C HIS A 132 1.09 -6.47 -1.09
N LEU A 133 0.30 -5.84 -0.22
CA LEU A 133 -1.12 -5.63 -0.49
C LEU A 133 -1.34 -4.69 -1.70
N ALA A 134 -0.48 -3.68 -1.90
CA ALA A 134 -0.50 -2.84 -3.10
C ALA A 134 -0.16 -3.65 -4.37
N PHE A 135 0.79 -4.58 -4.28
CA PHE A 135 1.08 -5.52 -5.36
C PHE A 135 -0.15 -6.39 -5.68
N ARG A 136 -0.83 -6.93 -4.65
CA ARG A 136 -2.07 -7.70 -4.85
C ARG A 136 -3.20 -6.85 -5.42
N ALA A 137 -3.36 -5.61 -4.97
CA ALA A 137 -4.33 -4.68 -5.55
C ALA A 137 -4.10 -4.47 -7.05
N ALA A 138 -2.84 -4.48 -7.52
CA ALA A 138 -2.51 -4.38 -8.95
C ALA A 138 -3.00 -5.58 -9.79
N LEU A 139 -3.41 -6.70 -9.17
CA LEU A 139 -4.09 -7.80 -9.86
C LEU A 139 -5.53 -7.43 -10.29
N GLN A 140 -6.08 -6.36 -9.75
CA GLN A 140 -7.38 -5.81 -10.15
C GLN A 140 -7.19 -4.92 -11.38
N SER A 141 -7.93 -5.19 -12.46
CA SER A 141 -7.77 -4.48 -13.74
C SER A 141 -8.00 -2.97 -13.69
N GLN A 142 -8.66 -2.48 -12.64
CA GLN A 142 -8.88 -1.06 -12.40
C GLN A 142 -7.64 -0.32 -11.86
N VAL A 143 -6.65 -1.05 -11.32
CA VAL A 143 -5.43 -0.46 -10.78
C VAL A 143 -4.39 -0.30 -11.90
N LEU A 144 -4.16 0.94 -12.29
CA LEU A 144 -3.30 1.30 -13.43
C LEU A 144 -1.82 1.36 -13.06
N ALA A 145 -1.51 1.55 -11.79
CA ALA A 145 -0.15 1.56 -11.27
C ALA A 145 -0.10 1.20 -9.79
N ALA A 146 1.00 0.58 -9.33
CA ALA A 146 1.21 0.34 -7.91
C ALA A 146 2.66 0.62 -7.49
N ALA A 147 2.83 1.35 -6.37
CA ALA A 147 4.12 1.59 -5.74
C ALA A 147 4.24 0.72 -4.47
N CYS A 148 5.19 -0.20 -4.48
CA CYS A 148 5.41 -1.20 -3.45
C CYS A 148 6.74 -0.92 -2.73
N PHE A 149 6.68 -0.35 -1.53
CA PHE A 149 7.87 -0.01 -0.77
C PHE A 149 8.21 -1.12 0.23
N TYR A 150 9.43 -1.64 0.14
CA TYR A 150 9.97 -2.72 0.99
C TYR A 150 8.92 -3.79 1.32
N ALA A 151 8.23 -4.26 0.28
CA ALA A 151 7.11 -5.20 0.35
C ALA A 151 7.54 -6.54 0.96
N THR A 152 7.01 -6.88 2.12
CA THR A 152 7.33 -8.14 2.78
C THR A 152 6.53 -9.31 2.22
N ASP A 153 7.01 -10.53 2.44
CA ASP A 153 6.28 -11.78 2.17
C ASP A 153 5.91 -12.05 0.69
N LEU A 154 6.42 -11.28 -0.26
CA LEU A 154 6.20 -11.55 -1.69
C LEU A 154 6.83 -12.88 -2.13
N GLN A 155 7.93 -13.28 -1.51
CA GLN A 155 8.58 -14.57 -1.75
C GLN A 155 8.65 -15.37 -0.45
N GLY A 156 7.81 -16.39 -0.32
CA GLY A 156 7.90 -17.37 0.76
C GLY A 156 7.56 -16.85 2.15
N GLY A 157 6.70 -15.86 2.25
CA GLY A 157 6.35 -15.25 3.53
C GLY A 157 5.20 -15.90 4.29
N ILE A 158 4.79 -15.24 5.39
CA ILE A 158 3.76 -15.74 6.32
C ILE A 158 2.40 -15.05 6.14
N LEU A 159 2.22 -14.24 5.11
CA LEU A 159 0.92 -13.63 4.82
C LEU A 159 -0.14 -14.73 4.71
N ALA A 160 -1.29 -14.53 5.34
CA ALA A 160 -2.37 -15.51 5.38
C ALA A 160 -1.91 -16.91 5.83
N GLY A 161 -1.11 -16.97 6.89
CA GLY A 161 -0.60 -18.22 7.45
C GLY A 161 0.36 -19.00 6.55
N GLY A 162 1.05 -18.32 5.63
CA GLY A 162 1.99 -18.94 4.69
C GLY A 162 1.33 -19.54 3.44
N THR A 163 0.03 -19.31 3.23
CA THR A 163 -0.69 -19.76 2.01
C THR A 163 -0.51 -18.84 0.81
N CYS A 164 0.26 -17.77 0.97
CA CYS A 164 0.44 -16.69 0.00
C CYS A 164 1.44 -17.02 -1.13
N VAL A 165 1.44 -18.25 -1.60
CA VAL A 165 2.37 -18.68 -2.66
C VAL A 165 1.96 -18.21 -4.06
N ASP A 166 0.76 -17.69 -4.23
CA ASP A 166 0.23 -17.35 -5.55
C ASP A 166 0.54 -15.92 -6.02
N THR A 167 0.93 -15.00 -5.10
CA THR A 167 1.07 -13.58 -5.45
C THR A 167 2.06 -13.35 -6.60
N LEU A 168 3.28 -13.88 -6.51
CA LEU A 168 4.26 -13.75 -7.60
C LEU A 168 3.88 -14.60 -8.82
N ALA A 169 3.27 -15.77 -8.62
CA ALA A 169 2.81 -16.61 -9.73
C ALA A 169 1.75 -15.89 -10.60
N ARG A 170 1.00 -14.97 -9.98
CA ARG A 170 0.00 -14.14 -10.64
C ARG A 170 0.53 -12.83 -11.21
N ALA A 171 1.83 -12.54 -11.11
CA ALA A 171 2.41 -11.30 -11.62
C ALA A 171 2.05 -11.04 -13.11
N ARG A 172 1.86 -12.09 -13.90
CA ARG A 172 1.39 -12.00 -15.30
C ARG A 172 0.00 -11.41 -15.48
N ASP A 173 -0.82 -11.42 -14.43
CA ASP A 173 -2.19 -10.89 -14.44
C ASP A 173 -2.20 -9.36 -14.20
N ILE A 174 -1.05 -8.78 -13.88
CA ILE A 174 -0.91 -7.34 -13.65
C ILE A 174 -0.78 -6.63 -15.00
N HIS A 175 -1.74 -5.77 -15.31
CA HIS A 175 -1.76 -4.97 -16.53
C HIS A 175 -1.21 -3.56 -16.34
N GLY A 176 -1.20 -3.07 -15.10
CA GLY A 176 -0.65 -1.78 -14.72
C GLY A 176 0.88 -1.79 -14.60
N GLU A 177 1.45 -0.62 -14.34
CA GLU A 177 2.88 -0.51 -14.09
C GLU A 177 3.20 -0.60 -12.59
N LEU A 178 4.26 -1.32 -12.25
CA LEU A 178 4.75 -1.45 -10.88
C LEU A 178 6.00 -0.59 -10.64
N LEU A 179 6.08 0.01 -9.46
CA LEU A 179 7.32 0.51 -8.88
C LEU A 179 7.63 -0.33 -7.65
N LEU A 180 8.80 -0.97 -7.63
CA LEU A 180 9.29 -1.71 -6.47
C LEU A 180 10.54 -1.02 -5.92
N VAL A 181 10.50 -0.70 -4.62
CA VAL A 181 11.59 0.03 -3.95
C VAL A 181 12.01 -0.70 -2.69
N TRP A 182 13.30 -0.94 -2.54
CA TRP A 182 13.87 -1.79 -1.50
C TRP A 182 14.98 -1.11 -0.71
N GLY A 183 15.17 -1.56 0.53
CA GLY A 183 16.37 -1.30 1.32
C GLY A 183 17.31 -2.50 1.22
N ARG A 184 18.58 -2.30 0.84
CA ARG A 184 19.56 -3.40 0.74
C ARG A 184 19.96 -3.99 2.09
N GLN A 185 19.75 -3.25 3.18
CA GLN A 185 20.01 -3.68 4.55
C GLN A 185 18.74 -4.24 5.22
N ASP A 186 17.69 -4.54 4.45
CA ASP A 186 16.42 -5.04 4.96
C ASP A 186 16.49 -6.55 5.27
N PRO A 187 16.43 -6.96 6.56
CA PRO A 187 16.47 -8.39 6.91
C PRO A 187 15.18 -9.12 6.56
N HIS A 188 14.06 -8.41 6.35
CA HIS A 188 12.76 -9.02 5.99
C HIS A 188 12.67 -9.35 4.50
N VAL A 189 13.50 -8.69 3.66
CA VAL A 189 13.56 -8.97 2.22
C VAL A 189 15.03 -9.06 1.79
N PRO A 190 15.72 -10.16 2.13
CA PRO A 190 17.14 -10.33 1.85
C PRO A 190 17.43 -10.43 0.35
N ASP A 191 18.71 -10.31 -0.05
CA ASP A 191 19.17 -10.29 -1.44
C ASP A 191 18.58 -11.42 -2.29
N GLY A 192 18.57 -12.64 -1.76
CA GLY A 192 18.00 -13.80 -2.49
C GLY A 192 16.50 -13.68 -2.74
N ALA A 193 15.75 -13.11 -1.80
CA ALA A 193 14.32 -12.85 -1.97
C ALA A 193 14.09 -11.78 -3.04
N ARG A 194 14.85 -10.67 -3.01
CA ARG A 194 14.75 -9.62 -4.03
C ARG A 194 15.10 -10.14 -5.42
N ALA A 195 16.17 -10.93 -5.54
CA ALA A 195 16.56 -11.55 -6.80
C ALA A 195 15.45 -12.46 -7.36
N GLY A 196 14.82 -13.27 -6.51
CA GLY A 196 13.71 -14.13 -6.91
C GLY A 196 12.48 -13.35 -7.35
N ILE A 197 12.12 -12.27 -6.65
CA ILE A 197 11.02 -11.37 -7.04
C ILE A 197 11.31 -10.74 -8.41
N TYR A 198 12.51 -10.20 -8.60
CA TYR A 198 12.93 -9.60 -9.88
C TYR A 198 12.81 -10.59 -11.04
N GLN A 199 13.34 -11.80 -10.86
CA GLN A 199 13.26 -12.86 -11.88
C GLN A 199 11.81 -13.25 -12.19
N ALA A 200 10.96 -13.35 -11.18
CA ALA A 200 9.55 -13.67 -11.38
C ALA A 200 8.81 -12.61 -12.20
N LEU A 201 9.08 -11.32 -11.93
CA LEU A 201 8.49 -10.21 -12.69
C LEU A 201 8.97 -10.19 -14.14
N VAL A 202 10.26 -10.42 -14.39
CA VAL A 202 10.82 -10.53 -15.74
C VAL A 202 10.19 -11.70 -16.49
N ALA A 203 10.10 -12.86 -15.86
CA ALA A 203 9.50 -14.06 -16.45
C ALA A 203 7.99 -13.87 -16.75
N ALA A 204 7.29 -13.08 -15.93
CA ALA A 204 5.88 -12.75 -16.12
C ALA A 204 5.64 -11.74 -17.25
N GLY A 205 6.68 -11.02 -17.70
CA GLY A 205 6.55 -9.91 -18.66
C GLY A 205 5.89 -8.67 -18.05
N THR A 206 5.90 -8.52 -16.72
CA THR A 206 5.29 -7.40 -16.02
C THR A 206 6.06 -6.11 -16.33
N THR A 207 5.35 -5.00 -16.55
CA THR A 207 5.98 -3.68 -16.69
C THR A 207 6.32 -3.13 -15.30
N PHE A 208 7.60 -2.93 -15.01
CA PHE A 208 8.01 -2.43 -13.70
C PHE A 208 9.28 -1.61 -13.71
N THR A 209 9.40 -0.77 -12.68
CA THR A 209 10.62 -0.03 -12.31
C THR A 209 11.12 -0.58 -10.97
N TRP A 210 12.44 -0.74 -10.84
CA TRP A 210 13.10 -1.33 -9.68
C TRP A 210 14.16 -0.40 -9.11
N HIS A 211 14.09 -0.15 -7.79
CA HIS A 211 15.09 0.66 -7.08
C HIS A 211 15.55 -0.02 -5.80
N GLU A 212 16.83 0.08 -5.51
CA GLU A 212 17.42 -0.36 -4.25
C GLU A 212 18.23 0.78 -3.62
N PHE A 213 17.94 1.10 -2.37
CA PHE A 213 18.70 2.05 -1.57
C PHE A 213 19.60 1.32 -0.58
N ASN A 214 20.71 1.92 -0.19
CA ASN A 214 21.51 1.44 0.93
C ASN A 214 20.86 1.81 2.27
N ALA A 215 19.66 1.30 2.52
CA ALA A 215 18.77 1.60 3.62
C ALA A 215 18.24 0.33 4.27
N GLN A 216 17.70 0.46 5.49
CA GLN A 216 17.05 -0.62 6.23
C GLN A 216 15.57 -0.76 5.88
N HIS A 217 14.90 -1.80 6.47
CA HIS A 217 13.44 -1.92 6.41
C HIS A 217 12.75 -0.69 7.02
N ALA A 218 11.64 -0.25 6.42
CA ALA A 218 10.85 0.89 6.88
C ALA A 218 11.61 2.24 6.89
N PHE A 219 12.55 2.44 5.96
CA PHE A 219 13.32 3.67 5.84
C PHE A 219 12.46 4.92 5.53
N MET A 220 11.22 4.74 5.06
CA MET A 220 10.27 5.84 4.83
C MET A 220 9.46 6.21 6.08
N ARG A 221 9.53 5.42 7.15
CA ARG A 221 8.79 5.68 8.38
C ARG A 221 9.48 6.78 9.18
N ASP A 222 8.93 7.97 9.19
CA ASP A 222 9.46 9.17 9.84
C ASP A 222 9.37 9.16 11.39
N GLU A 223 9.17 7.98 11.96
CA GLU A 223 9.27 7.67 13.38
C GLU A 223 10.14 6.43 13.57
N GLY A 224 11.12 6.56 14.45
CA GLY A 224 12.02 5.44 14.80
C GLY A 224 13.40 5.49 14.14
N PRO A 225 14.28 4.55 14.52
CA PRO A 225 15.74 4.67 14.30
C PRO A 225 16.16 4.30 12.86
N ARG A 226 15.26 3.79 12.02
CA ARG A 226 15.56 3.34 10.65
C ARG A 226 15.17 4.36 9.58
N TYR A 227 14.62 5.50 9.99
CA TYR A 227 14.24 6.55 9.05
C TYR A 227 15.46 7.11 8.33
N ASP A 228 15.38 7.12 7.02
CA ASP A 228 16.36 7.77 6.15
C ASP A 228 15.63 8.84 5.33
N PRO A 229 15.77 10.13 5.69
CA PRO A 229 14.99 11.21 5.08
C PRO A 229 15.30 11.39 3.60
N GLU A 230 16.54 11.14 3.17
CA GLU A 230 16.91 11.30 1.76
C GLU A 230 16.38 10.14 0.91
N ALA A 231 16.55 8.90 1.35
CA ALA A 231 15.97 7.74 0.69
C ALA A 231 14.42 7.85 0.63
N ALA A 232 13.78 8.29 1.72
CA ALA A 232 12.34 8.49 1.78
C ALA A 232 11.85 9.54 0.78
N ARG A 233 12.54 10.68 0.68
CA ARG A 233 12.24 11.77 -0.26
C ARG A 233 12.34 11.29 -1.71
N ILE A 234 13.41 10.56 -2.04
CA ILE A 234 13.62 10.03 -3.41
C ILE A 234 12.56 8.98 -3.71
N ALA A 235 12.28 8.04 -2.79
CA ALA A 235 11.29 7.00 -2.97
C ALA A 235 9.89 7.55 -3.21
N LEU A 236 9.47 8.57 -2.46
CA LEU A 236 8.21 9.27 -2.69
C LEU A 236 8.20 9.96 -4.07
N GLY A 237 9.29 10.62 -4.46
CA GLY A 237 9.43 11.24 -5.78
C GLY A 237 9.25 10.25 -6.93
N LEU A 238 9.81 9.03 -6.79
CA LEU A 238 9.63 7.94 -7.76
C LEU A 238 8.16 7.51 -7.88
N ALA A 239 7.44 7.37 -6.74
CA ALA A 239 6.02 7.04 -6.75
C ALA A 239 5.18 8.15 -7.41
N LEU A 240 5.45 9.41 -7.06
CA LEU A 240 4.76 10.54 -7.68
C LEU A 240 5.01 10.60 -9.19
N SER A 241 6.24 10.34 -9.63
CA SER A 241 6.57 10.26 -11.06
C SER A 241 5.82 9.12 -11.77
N LEU A 242 5.71 7.94 -11.13
CA LEU A 242 4.89 6.84 -11.65
C LEU A 242 3.43 7.28 -11.80
N PHE A 243 2.83 7.79 -10.73
CA PHE A 243 1.40 8.14 -10.72
C PHE A 243 1.07 9.29 -11.67
N GLN A 244 1.94 10.31 -11.80
CA GLN A 244 1.73 11.43 -12.71
C GLN A 244 1.66 11.05 -14.19
N ARG A 245 2.39 10.00 -14.60
CA ARG A 245 2.37 9.54 -16.01
C ARG A 245 1.38 8.42 -16.30
N THR A 246 0.84 7.78 -15.24
CA THR A 246 -0.07 6.64 -15.39
C THR A 246 -1.49 6.93 -14.96
N LEU A 247 -1.72 7.92 -14.10
CA LEU A 247 -3.03 8.31 -13.56
C LEU A 247 -3.41 9.72 -13.99
#